data_02692b593c90c3317255ba54b200d01f
#
_entry.id   02692b593c90c3317255ba54b200d01f
#
_cell.length_a   1.000
_cell.length_b   1.000
_cell.length_c   1.000
_cell.angle_alpha   90.00
_cell.angle_beta   90.00
_cell.angle_gamma   90.00
#
_symmetry.space_group_name_H-M   'P 1'
#
loop_
_entity.id
_entity.type
_entity.pdbx_description
1 polymer ?
#
loop_
_entity_poly.entity_id
_entity_poly.type
_entity_poly.pdbx_seq_one_letter_code
_entity_poly.pdbx_strand_id
1 'polypeptide(L)'
;MGTILDFERIGILNSFSVISGFCADMLDRNYFGQCIHFGGLYPFCELVHSTAEGYRRCLASDRGGCTSARLCGQDYYVYRCHIGLTEMCFPVVYNGEPCGYIIFGSMLTDEDPEDIRRVVLERCADFMPQRDKEKWRAALEAIPTVSADRREAGARVMLSCIETITAKYIRIQDDPIWERIDGYIGEHIHDRITVENISAEIFISPSTIYHRIKQNTGMSL
;
A
#
# COMPACT_ATOMS: atom_id res chain seq x y z
N MET A 1 0.64 -12.89 14.76
CA MET A 1 -0.22 -13.36 13.65
C MET A 1 0.18 -12.64 12.38
N GLY A 2 1.10 -13.20 11.59
CA GLY A 2 1.60 -12.60 10.35
C GLY A 2 0.77 -13.09 9.16
N THR A 3 -0.19 -12.30 8.70
CA THR A 3 -0.89 -12.60 7.44
C THR A 3 0.00 -12.12 6.30
N ILE A 4 0.61 -13.04 5.57
CA ILE A 4 1.40 -12.72 4.39
C ILE A 4 0.45 -12.68 3.20
N LEU A 5 0.27 -11.49 2.65
CA LEU A 5 -0.31 -11.32 1.33
C LEU A 5 0.73 -11.80 0.30
N ASP A 6 0.41 -12.84 -0.44
CA ASP A 6 1.26 -13.31 -1.56
C ASP A 6 1.12 -12.31 -2.71
N PHE A 7 1.94 -11.25 -2.66
CA PHE A 7 1.88 -10.11 -3.56
C PHE A 7 2.15 -10.47 -5.03
N GLU A 8 2.94 -11.52 -5.29
CA GLU A 8 3.31 -11.89 -6.67
C GLU A 8 2.12 -12.47 -7.47
N ARG A 9 1.04 -12.87 -6.81
CA ARG A 9 -0.11 -13.52 -7.45
C ARG A 9 -1.36 -12.66 -7.57
N ILE A 10 -1.30 -11.39 -7.25
CA ILE A 10 -2.48 -10.52 -7.29
C ILE A 10 -2.71 -9.92 -8.68
N GLY A 11 -2.72 -10.75 -9.71
CA GLY A 11 -3.05 -10.32 -11.09
C GLY A 11 -4.39 -9.60 -11.24
N ILE A 12 -5.30 -9.79 -10.25
CA ILE A 12 -6.60 -9.11 -10.26
C ILE A 12 -6.47 -7.59 -10.07
N LEU A 13 -5.53 -7.10 -9.24
CA LEU A 13 -5.30 -5.67 -9.07
C LEU A 13 -4.66 -5.05 -10.32
N ASN A 14 -3.75 -5.78 -10.96
CA ASN A 14 -3.22 -5.36 -12.25
C ASN A 14 -4.32 -5.28 -13.31
N SER A 15 -5.21 -6.27 -13.37
CA SER A 15 -6.37 -6.26 -14.28
C SER A 15 -7.31 -5.11 -13.98
N PHE A 16 -7.57 -4.82 -12.69
CA PHE A 16 -8.34 -3.64 -12.29
C PHE A 16 -7.69 -2.36 -12.83
N SER A 17 -6.39 -2.17 -12.62
CA SER A 17 -5.68 -0.98 -13.09
C SER A 17 -5.71 -0.84 -14.62
N VAL A 18 -5.50 -1.94 -15.35
CA VAL A 18 -5.54 -1.94 -16.83
C VAL A 18 -6.94 -1.56 -17.35
N ILE A 19 -8.00 -2.12 -16.77
CA ILE A 19 -9.38 -1.87 -17.23
C ILE A 19 -9.88 -0.50 -16.80
N SER A 20 -9.62 -0.10 -15.56
CA SER A 20 -10.14 1.15 -14.99
C SER A 20 -9.31 2.38 -15.39
N GLY A 21 -8.03 2.19 -15.70
CA GLY A 21 -7.05 3.26 -15.88
C GLY A 21 -6.62 3.92 -14.56
N PHE A 22 -6.99 3.34 -13.40
CA PHE A 22 -6.53 3.82 -12.09
C PHE A 22 -5.25 3.10 -11.67
N CYS A 23 -4.33 3.85 -11.06
CA CYS A 23 -3.24 3.25 -10.31
C CYS A 23 -3.79 2.66 -9.02
N ALA A 24 -3.30 1.50 -8.62
CA ALA A 24 -3.63 0.88 -7.35
C ALA A 24 -2.35 0.48 -6.63
N ASP A 25 -2.32 0.73 -5.34
CA ASP A 25 -1.19 0.45 -4.47
C ASP A 25 -1.61 -0.51 -3.37
N MET A 26 -0.75 -1.45 -3.04
CA MET A 26 -0.99 -2.37 -1.94
C MET A 26 0.06 -2.19 -0.85
N LEU A 27 -0.39 -1.99 0.37
CA LEU A 27 0.45 -1.80 1.55
C LEU A 27 0.21 -2.93 2.55
N ASP A 28 1.25 -3.30 3.28
CA ASP A 28 1.12 -4.23 4.39
C ASP A 28 0.37 -3.62 5.59
N ARG A 29 0.01 -4.47 6.56
CA ARG A 29 -0.72 -4.05 7.77
C ARG A 29 0.04 -3.05 8.65
N ASN A 30 1.36 -3.00 8.57
CA ASN A 30 2.22 -2.17 9.39
C ASN A 30 2.65 -0.87 8.69
N TYR A 31 2.25 -0.68 7.42
CA TYR A 31 2.63 0.45 6.56
C TYR A 31 4.14 0.59 6.33
N PHE A 32 4.93 -0.45 6.61
CA PHE A 32 6.40 -0.45 6.51
C PHE A 32 6.92 -1.35 5.40
N GLY A 33 6.06 -2.19 4.83
CA GLY A 33 6.41 -3.10 3.76
C GLY A 33 6.54 -2.43 2.41
N GLN A 34 6.85 -3.24 1.44
CA GLN A 34 6.94 -2.81 0.06
C GLN A 34 5.56 -2.36 -0.42
N CYS A 35 5.44 -1.10 -0.83
CA CYS A 35 4.31 -0.67 -1.62
C CYS A 35 4.45 -1.29 -3.01
N ILE A 36 3.47 -2.07 -3.43
CA ILE A 36 3.42 -2.63 -4.78
C ILE A 36 2.45 -1.78 -5.59
N HIS A 37 2.97 -1.20 -6.67
CA HIS A 37 2.20 -0.38 -7.60
C HIS A 37 1.66 -1.24 -8.73
N PHE A 38 0.36 -1.29 -8.89
CA PHE A 38 -0.32 -1.92 -10.02
C PHE A 38 -0.75 -0.85 -11.02
N GLY A 39 -0.40 -1.07 -12.28
CA GLY A 39 -0.63 -0.07 -13.34
C GLY A 39 0.41 1.06 -13.37
N GLY A 40 1.45 0.99 -12.50
CA GLY A 40 2.46 2.03 -12.36
C GLY A 40 1.98 3.26 -11.60
N LEU A 41 2.80 4.29 -11.56
CA LEU A 41 2.44 5.61 -11.04
C LEU A 41 2.09 6.54 -12.20
N TYR A 42 1.21 7.50 -11.96
CA TYR A 42 1.04 8.61 -12.90
C TYR A 42 2.34 9.41 -13.00
N PRO A 43 2.69 9.96 -14.19
CA PRO A 43 3.93 10.72 -14.39
C PRO A 43 4.12 11.86 -13.38
N PHE A 44 3.04 12.46 -12.92
CA PHE A 44 3.11 13.50 -11.87
C PHE A 44 3.53 12.92 -10.52
N CYS A 45 2.95 11.78 -10.12
CA CYS A 45 3.32 11.11 -8.88
C CYS A 45 4.76 10.59 -8.93
N GLU A 46 5.25 10.12 -10.09
CA GLU A 46 6.67 9.78 -10.27
C GLU A 46 7.59 10.98 -10.03
N LEU A 47 7.22 12.17 -10.52
CA LEU A 47 7.97 13.40 -10.24
C LEU A 47 7.96 13.76 -8.75
N VAL A 48 6.82 13.63 -8.07
CA VAL A 48 6.74 13.81 -6.61
C VAL A 48 7.65 12.83 -5.89
N HIS A 49 7.60 11.54 -6.25
CA HIS A 49 8.43 10.50 -5.66
C HIS A 49 9.92 10.67 -5.95
N SER A 50 10.29 11.34 -7.04
CA SER A 50 11.70 11.61 -7.36
C SER A 50 12.37 12.61 -6.39
N THR A 51 11.58 13.31 -5.59
CA THR A 51 12.08 14.21 -4.54
C THR A 51 11.98 13.55 -3.16
N ALA A 52 13.02 13.65 -2.33
CA ALA A 52 13.03 13.03 -1.00
C ALA A 52 11.87 13.53 -0.13
N GLU A 53 11.57 14.82 -0.18
CA GLU A 53 10.48 15.42 0.59
C GLU A 53 9.11 15.01 0.06
N GLY A 54 8.91 15.00 -1.26
CA GLY A 54 7.66 14.54 -1.87
C GLY A 54 7.37 13.08 -1.51
N TYR A 55 8.36 12.19 -1.66
CA TYR A 55 8.22 10.78 -1.28
C TYR A 55 7.90 10.59 0.20
N ARG A 56 8.59 11.31 1.09
CA ARG A 56 8.32 11.27 2.53
C ARG A 56 6.89 11.69 2.86
N ARG A 57 6.38 12.75 2.20
CA ARG A 57 5.00 13.23 2.38
C ARG A 57 3.97 12.26 1.82
N CYS A 58 4.24 11.61 0.68
CA CYS A 58 3.39 10.54 0.15
C CYS A 58 3.22 9.42 1.17
N LEU A 59 4.32 8.86 1.68
CA LEU A 59 4.27 7.80 2.69
C LEU A 59 3.49 8.22 3.95
N ALA A 60 3.65 9.45 4.42
CA ALA A 60 2.90 9.96 5.57
C ALA A 60 1.40 10.09 5.27
N SER A 61 1.05 10.53 4.06
CA SER A 61 -0.33 10.64 3.59
C SER A 61 -1.01 9.28 3.52
N ASP A 62 -0.34 8.28 2.92
CA ASP A 62 -0.87 6.93 2.77
C ASP A 62 -1.10 6.26 4.12
N ARG A 63 -0.16 6.40 5.05
CA ARG A 63 -0.32 5.94 6.45
C ARG A 63 -1.52 6.59 7.14
N GLY A 64 -1.71 7.89 6.92
CA GLY A 64 -2.87 8.63 7.43
C GLY A 64 -4.17 8.11 6.85
N GLY A 65 -4.22 7.89 5.54
CA GLY A 65 -5.36 7.30 4.83
C GLY A 65 -5.71 5.90 5.33
N CYS A 66 -4.71 5.02 5.45
CA CYS A 66 -4.88 3.67 5.98
C CYS A 66 -5.36 3.66 7.45
N THR A 67 -4.80 4.54 8.29
CA THR A 67 -5.24 4.68 9.68
C THR A 67 -6.70 5.12 9.76
N SER A 68 -7.09 6.10 8.95
CA SER A 68 -8.47 6.59 8.88
C SER A 68 -9.41 5.52 8.35
N ALA A 69 -9.02 4.78 7.31
CA ALA A 69 -9.79 3.67 6.76
C ALA A 69 -10.06 2.58 7.80
N ARG A 70 -9.06 2.26 8.62
CA ARG A 70 -9.24 1.29 9.72
C ARG A 70 -10.22 1.78 10.79
N LEU A 71 -10.21 3.08 11.08
CA LEU A 71 -10.98 3.65 12.20
C LEU A 71 -12.41 4.05 11.80
N CYS A 72 -12.69 4.30 10.51
CA CYS A 72 -13.99 4.78 10.08
C CYS A 72 -15.12 3.72 10.14
N GLY A 73 -14.77 2.43 10.25
CA GLY A 73 -15.75 1.32 10.29
C GLY A 73 -16.56 1.15 9.00
N GLN A 74 -16.06 1.68 7.88
CA GLN A 74 -16.64 1.54 6.55
C GLN A 74 -15.77 0.66 5.66
N ASP A 75 -16.33 0.21 4.54
CA ASP A 75 -15.62 -0.65 3.58
C ASP A 75 -14.42 0.06 2.93
N TYR A 76 -14.45 1.38 2.85
CA TYR A 76 -13.35 2.21 2.36
C TYR A 76 -13.43 3.63 2.92
N TYR A 77 -12.32 4.36 2.81
CA TYR A 77 -12.17 5.75 3.19
C TYR A 77 -11.65 6.59 2.04
N VAL A 78 -12.34 7.71 1.75
CA VAL A 78 -11.93 8.68 0.70
C VAL A 78 -11.19 9.83 1.36
N TYR A 79 -10.02 10.18 0.84
CA TYR A 79 -9.22 11.29 1.39
C TYR A 79 -8.52 12.08 0.29
N ARG A 80 -7.98 13.22 0.67
CA ARG A 80 -7.07 14.01 -0.16
C ARG A 80 -5.64 13.72 0.26
N CYS A 81 -4.79 13.30 -0.67
CA CYS A 81 -3.37 13.10 -0.38
C CYS A 81 -2.68 14.45 -0.08
N HIS A 82 -1.42 14.40 0.34
CA HIS A 82 -0.70 15.60 0.77
C HIS A 82 -0.64 16.72 -0.28
N ILE A 83 -0.70 16.37 -1.57
CA ILE A 83 -0.74 17.35 -2.66
C ILE A 83 -2.16 17.73 -3.09
N GLY A 84 -3.18 17.05 -2.58
CA GLY A 84 -4.59 17.39 -2.83
C GLY A 84 -5.31 16.53 -3.85
N LEU A 85 -4.69 15.49 -4.40
CA LEU A 85 -5.37 14.52 -5.25
C LEU A 85 -6.26 13.61 -4.40
N THR A 86 -7.37 13.15 -4.98
CA THR A 86 -8.28 12.24 -4.29
C THR A 86 -7.78 10.82 -4.38
N GLU A 87 -7.84 10.13 -3.26
CA GLU A 87 -7.49 8.74 -3.09
C GLU A 87 -8.55 8.01 -2.27
N MET A 88 -8.62 6.70 -2.45
CA MET A 88 -9.54 5.82 -1.75
C MET A 88 -8.76 4.66 -1.16
N CYS A 89 -8.86 4.49 0.16
CA CYS A 89 -8.17 3.44 0.88
C CYS A 89 -9.14 2.37 1.36
N PHE A 90 -8.86 1.13 1.05
CA PHE A 90 -9.63 -0.06 1.35
C PHE A 90 -8.86 -0.95 2.33
N PRO A 91 -9.32 -1.14 3.55
CA PRO A 91 -8.73 -2.13 4.43
C PRO A 91 -9.05 -3.54 3.89
N VAL A 92 -8.02 -4.37 3.79
CA VAL A 92 -8.18 -5.80 3.49
C VAL A 92 -8.28 -6.52 4.81
N VAL A 93 -9.50 -6.97 5.15
CA VAL A 93 -9.81 -7.57 6.46
C VAL A 93 -9.99 -9.07 6.31
N TYR A 94 -9.39 -9.83 7.22
CA TYR A 94 -9.61 -11.27 7.34
C TYR A 94 -9.80 -11.65 8.81
N ASN A 95 -10.85 -12.41 9.11
CA ASN A 95 -11.24 -12.78 10.48
C ASN A 95 -11.34 -11.58 11.45
N GLY A 96 -11.81 -10.43 10.94
CA GLY A 96 -11.96 -9.20 11.72
C GLY A 96 -10.69 -8.38 11.92
N GLU A 97 -9.53 -8.86 11.41
CA GLU A 97 -8.25 -8.16 11.52
C GLU A 97 -7.77 -7.64 10.16
N PRO A 98 -7.26 -6.40 10.10
CA PRO A 98 -6.67 -5.88 8.88
C PRO A 98 -5.36 -6.61 8.60
N CYS A 99 -5.22 -7.14 7.39
CA CYS A 99 -4.02 -7.82 6.90
C CYS A 99 -3.26 -7.02 5.84
N GLY A 100 -3.83 -5.90 5.41
CA GLY A 100 -3.22 -4.96 4.48
C GLY A 100 -4.21 -3.91 4.05
N TYR A 101 -3.77 -3.05 3.14
CA TYR A 101 -4.58 -1.97 2.58
C TYR A 101 -4.35 -1.88 1.08
N ILE A 102 -5.41 -1.52 0.35
CA ILE A 102 -5.30 -1.17 -1.05
C ILE A 102 -5.70 0.29 -1.17
N ILE A 103 -4.83 1.09 -1.81
CA ILE A 103 -5.13 2.48 -2.17
C ILE A 103 -5.30 2.53 -3.67
N PHE A 104 -6.38 3.10 -4.17
CA PHE A 104 -6.46 3.46 -5.56
C PHE A 104 -6.85 4.93 -5.71
N GLY A 105 -6.32 5.57 -6.75
CA GLY A 105 -6.67 6.97 -6.94
C GLY A 105 -5.60 7.78 -7.63
N SER A 106 -5.14 8.83 -6.93
CA SER A 106 -4.39 9.96 -7.50
C SER A 106 -5.19 10.62 -8.61
N MET A 107 -6.47 10.97 -8.32
CA MET A 107 -7.41 11.51 -9.30
C MET A 107 -7.84 12.93 -8.97
N LEU A 108 -8.19 13.70 -9.99
CA LEU A 108 -8.95 14.94 -9.88
C LEU A 108 -10.44 14.61 -9.80
N THR A 109 -11.19 15.36 -9.01
CA THR A 109 -12.66 15.27 -9.03
C THR A 109 -13.23 16.27 -10.02
N ASP A 110 -14.44 15.99 -10.51
CA ASP A 110 -15.14 16.81 -11.50
C ASP A 110 -15.81 18.08 -10.92
N GLU A 111 -15.74 18.28 -9.62
CA GLU A 111 -16.33 19.45 -8.95
C GLU A 111 -15.63 20.76 -9.34
N ASP A 112 -14.29 20.78 -9.32
CA ASP A 112 -13.47 21.91 -9.78
C ASP A 112 -12.04 21.44 -10.11
N PRO A 113 -11.82 20.79 -11.26
CA PRO A 113 -10.54 20.20 -11.58
C PRO A 113 -9.42 21.24 -11.76
N GLU A 114 -9.72 22.44 -12.24
CA GLU A 114 -8.73 23.49 -12.44
C GLU A 114 -8.26 24.10 -11.13
N ASP A 115 -9.17 24.32 -10.18
CA ASP A 115 -8.79 24.77 -8.84
C ASP A 115 -7.94 23.72 -8.12
N ILE A 116 -8.31 22.45 -8.25
CA ILE A 116 -7.51 21.34 -7.68
C ILE A 116 -6.10 21.32 -8.30
N ARG A 117 -5.96 21.47 -9.64
CA ARG A 117 -4.63 21.54 -10.28
C ARG A 117 -3.79 22.69 -9.74
N ARG A 118 -4.39 23.84 -9.57
CA ARG A 118 -3.73 25.00 -8.97
C ARG A 118 -3.23 24.69 -7.56
N VAL A 119 -4.10 24.15 -6.70
CA VAL A 119 -3.77 23.77 -5.32
C VAL A 119 -2.66 22.72 -5.29
N VAL A 120 -2.70 21.71 -6.18
CA VAL A 120 -1.66 20.68 -6.28
C VAL A 120 -0.29 21.30 -6.55
N LEU A 121 -0.19 22.20 -7.53
CA LEU A 121 1.07 22.89 -7.85
C LEU A 121 1.56 23.80 -6.71
N GLU A 122 0.65 24.49 -6.02
CA GLU A 122 0.98 25.31 -4.85
C GLU A 122 1.57 24.45 -3.71
N ARG A 123 0.98 23.29 -3.44
CA ARG A 123 1.47 22.35 -2.41
C ARG A 123 2.79 21.68 -2.75
N CYS A 124 3.13 21.59 -4.02
CA CYS A 124 4.43 21.08 -4.47
C CYS A 124 5.54 22.14 -4.53
N ALA A 125 5.20 23.42 -4.41
CA ALA A 125 6.11 24.54 -4.70
C ALA A 125 7.40 24.54 -3.85
N ASP A 126 7.36 24.00 -2.64
CA ASP A 126 8.49 23.99 -1.72
C ASP A 126 9.52 22.87 -2.01
N PHE A 127 9.13 21.81 -2.71
CA PHE A 127 10.01 20.71 -3.09
C PHE A 127 10.13 20.50 -4.62
N MET A 128 9.33 21.20 -5.40
CA MET A 128 9.40 21.19 -6.87
C MET A 128 10.53 22.09 -7.36
N PRO A 129 11.50 21.57 -8.13
CA PRO A 129 12.54 22.43 -8.71
C PRO A 129 11.92 23.47 -9.66
N GLN A 130 12.22 24.75 -9.47
CA GLN A 130 11.65 25.84 -10.27
C GLN A 130 11.94 25.68 -11.78
N ARG A 131 13.13 25.15 -12.13
CA ARG A 131 13.53 24.88 -13.52
C ARG A 131 12.64 23.83 -14.22
N ASP A 132 11.95 22.97 -13.44
CA ASP A 132 11.18 21.85 -13.95
C ASP A 132 9.65 22.13 -13.93
N LYS A 133 9.25 23.34 -13.58
CA LYS A 133 7.83 23.74 -13.37
C LYS A 133 6.92 23.39 -14.55
N GLU A 134 7.38 23.59 -15.78
CA GLU A 134 6.58 23.28 -16.97
C GLU A 134 6.44 21.75 -17.16
N LYS A 135 7.48 20.98 -16.85
CA LYS A 135 7.42 19.50 -16.85
C LYS A 135 6.38 19.01 -15.83
N TRP A 136 6.33 19.60 -14.65
CA TRP A 136 5.37 19.23 -13.62
C TRP A 136 3.95 19.59 -14.04
N ARG A 137 3.73 20.76 -14.65
CA ARG A 137 2.41 21.13 -15.19
C ARG A 137 1.95 20.15 -16.26
N ALA A 138 2.80 19.84 -17.23
CA ALA A 138 2.47 18.87 -18.28
C ALA A 138 2.15 17.48 -17.74
N ALA A 139 2.89 17.03 -16.73
CA ALA A 139 2.61 15.75 -16.07
C ALA A 139 1.28 15.76 -15.29
N LEU A 140 0.90 16.89 -14.70
CA LEU A 140 -0.36 17.04 -13.96
C LEU A 140 -1.58 16.95 -14.90
N GLU A 141 -1.46 17.37 -16.15
CA GLU A 141 -2.53 17.22 -17.14
C GLU A 141 -2.87 15.75 -17.44
N ALA A 142 -1.92 14.83 -17.22
CA ALA A 142 -2.15 13.39 -17.39
C ALA A 142 -2.94 12.76 -16.21
N ILE A 143 -3.14 13.47 -15.10
CA ILE A 143 -3.96 12.99 -13.99
C ILE A 143 -5.44 13.00 -14.43
N PRO A 144 -6.14 11.85 -14.34
CA PRO A 144 -7.52 11.78 -14.81
C PRO A 144 -8.48 12.58 -13.93
N THR A 145 -9.41 13.29 -14.57
CA THR A 145 -10.60 13.83 -13.91
C THR A 145 -11.67 12.74 -13.87
N VAL A 146 -12.18 12.45 -12.69
CA VAL A 146 -13.08 11.31 -12.44
C VAL A 146 -14.38 11.79 -11.80
N SER A 147 -15.51 11.47 -12.47
CA SER A 147 -16.84 11.77 -11.93
C SER A 147 -17.13 10.95 -10.65
N ALA A 148 -18.08 11.46 -9.86
CA ALA A 148 -18.55 10.78 -8.67
C ALA A 148 -19.02 9.34 -8.99
N ASP A 149 -19.80 9.16 -10.06
CA ASP A 149 -20.33 7.85 -10.48
C ASP A 149 -19.19 6.88 -10.85
N ARG A 150 -18.19 7.36 -11.59
CA ARG A 150 -17.04 6.51 -11.98
C ARG A 150 -16.20 6.13 -10.77
N ARG A 151 -16.01 7.03 -9.82
CA ARG A 151 -15.31 6.79 -8.56
C ARG A 151 -16.03 5.72 -7.74
N GLU A 152 -17.36 5.86 -7.59
CA GLU A 152 -18.16 4.89 -6.85
C GLU A 152 -18.21 3.52 -7.55
N ALA A 153 -18.34 3.48 -8.88
CA ALA A 153 -18.26 2.23 -9.63
C ALA A 153 -16.89 1.55 -9.44
N GLY A 154 -15.79 2.32 -9.47
CA GLY A 154 -14.46 1.83 -9.17
C GLY A 154 -14.34 1.24 -7.76
N ALA A 155 -14.95 1.90 -6.77
CA ALA A 155 -14.99 1.40 -5.39
C ALA A 155 -15.71 0.04 -5.29
N ARG A 156 -16.88 -0.10 -5.91
CA ARG A 156 -17.61 -1.38 -5.93
C ARG A 156 -16.81 -2.51 -6.57
N VAL A 157 -16.15 -2.23 -7.70
CA VAL A 157 -15.28 -3.23 -8.35
C VAL A 157 -14.10 -3.59 -7.47
N MET A 158 -13.49 -2.60 -6.82
CA MET A 158 -12.35 -2.84 -5.90
C MET A 158 -12.78 -3.71 -4.72
N LEU A 159 -13.95 -3.50 -4.12
CA LEU A 159 -14.47 -4.35 -3.06
C LEU A 159 -14.61 -5.81 -3.52
N SER A 160 -15.12 -6.05 -4.73
CA SER A 160 -15.19 -7.41 -5.31
C SER A 160 -13.80 -8.01 -5.57
N CYS A 161 -12.83 -7.19 -5.95
CA CYS A 161 -11.42 -7.62 -6.04
C CYS A 161 -10.89 -8.06 -4.68
N ILE A 162 -11.16 -7.27 -3.62
CA ILE A 162 -10.75 -7.57 -2.25
C ILE A 162 -11.38 -8.87 -1.74
N GLU A 163 -12.67 -9.09 -1.96
CA GLU A 163 -13.34 -10.34 -1.63
C GLU A 163 -12.65 -11.53 -2.31
N THR A 164 -12.30 -11.39 -3.60
CA THR A 164 -11.59 -12.42 -4.35
C THR A 164 -10.17 -12.66 -3.81
N ILE A 165 -9.46 -11.59 -3.48
CA ILE A 165 -8.14 -11.64 -2.87
C ILE A 165 -8.23 -12.36 -1.53
N THR A 166 -9.16 -11.95 -0.67
CA THR A 166 -9.37 -12.54 0.64
C THR A 166 -9.66 -14.03 0.55
N ALA A 167 -10.55 -14.43 -0.35
CA ALA A 167 -10.93 -15.83 -0.52
C ALA A 167 -9.82 -16.74 -1.06
N LYS A 168 -8.94 -16.21 -1.93
CA LYS A 168 -7.97 -17.01 -2.67
C LYS A 168 -6.52 -16.87 -2.20
N TYR A 169 -6.13 -15.67 -1.77
CA TYR A 169 -4.73 -15.27 -1.66
C TYR A 169 -4.28 -14.92 -0.25
N ILE A 170 -5.21 -14.67 0.68
CA ILE A 170 -4.84 -14.53 2.08
C ILE A 170 -4.68 -15.93 2.64
N ARG A 171 -3.44 -16.37 2.75
CA ARG A 171 -3.08 -17.51 3.54
C ARG A 171 -2.92 -17.06 4.98
N ILE A 172 -3.85 -17.44 5.82
CA ILE A 172 -3.52 -17.52 7.23
C ILE A 172 -2.56 -18.68 7.32
N GLN A 173 -1.32 -18.39 7.54
CA GLN A 173 -0.45 -19.39 8.10
C GLN A 173 -0.80 -19.46 9.59
N ASP A 174 -1.75 -20.32 9.96
CA ASP A 174 -1.76 -20.96 11.26
C ASP A 174 -0.50 -21.85 11.30
N ASP A 175 0.66 -21.20 11.31
CA ASP A 175 1.93 -21.87 11.52
C ASP A 175 2.40 -21.48 12.93
N PRO A 176 2.05 -22.31 13.94
CA PRO A 176 2.46 -22.04 15.32
C PRO A 176 3.99 -21.97 15.47
N ILE A 177 4.72 -22.57 14.54
CA ILE A 177 6.18 -22.51 14.50
C ILE A 177 6.63 -21.12 14.06
N TRP A 178 6.02 -20.58 13.00
CA TRP A 178 6.34 -19.23 12.54
C TRP A 178 5.98 -18.16 13.58
N GLU A 179 4.83 -18.25 14.23
CA GLU A 179 4.45 -17.33 15.30
C GLU A 179 5.51 -17.27 16.41
N ARG A 180 6.07 -18.41 16.80
CA ARG A 180 7.11 -18.48 17.82
C ARG A 180 8.44 -17.91 17.33
N ILE A 181 8.80 -18.14 16.05
CA ILE A 181 10.00 -17.55 15.44
C ILE A 181 9.87 -16.01 15.37
N ASP A 182 8.74 -15.52 14.86
CA ASP A 182 8.46 -14.08 14.69
C ASP A 182 8.42 -13.36 16.06
N GLY A 183 7.80 -13.99 17.05
CA GLY A 183 7.79 -13.50 18.44
C GLY A 183 9.21 -13.36 19.02
N TYR A 184 10.03 -14.41 18.89
CA TYR A 184 11.41 -14.37 19.32
C TYR A 184 12.21 -13.25 18.64
N ILE A 185 12.08 -13.13 17.30
CA ILE A 185 12.76 -12.07 16.54
C ILE A 185 12.32 -10.68 17.03
N GLY A 186 11.02 -10.49 17.27
CA GLY A 186 10.48 -9.22 17.77
C GLY A 186 11.00 -8.83 19.15
N GLU A 187 11.14 -9.80 20.05
CA GLU A 187 11.65 -9.58 21.40
C GLU A 187 13.17 -9.30 21.44
N HIS A 188 13.92 -9.85 20.49
CA HIS A 188 15.39 -9.78 20.43
C HIS A 188 15.91 -8.92 19.27
N ILE A 189 15.10 -8.02 18.72
CA ILE A 189 15.45 -7.24 17.50
C ILE A 189 16.72 -6.39 17.66
N HIS A 190 17.13 -6.10 18.90
CA HIS A 190 18.34 -5.34 19.22
C HIS A 190 19.55 -6.23 19.51
N ASP A 191 19.36 -7.55 19.51
CA ASP A 191 20.39 -8.54 19.81
C ASP A 191 20.94 -9.18 18.53
N ARG A 192 22.01 -9.95 18.67
CA ARG A 192 22.50 -10.79 17.58
C ARG A 192 21.64 -12.05 17.50
N ILE A 193 20.71 -12.09 16.54
CA ILE A 193 19.85 -13.22 16.29
C ILE A 193 20.56 -14.25 15.42
N THR A 194 20.56 -15.53 15.83
CA THR A 194 21.04 -16.66 15.06
C THR A 194 20.01 -17.81 15.07
N VAL A 195 20.07 -18.68 14.06
CA VAL A 195 19.15 -19.84 13.99
C VAL A 195 19.33 -20.75 15.21
N GLU A 196 20.56 -20.87 15.72
CA GLU A 196 20.89 -21.66 16.91
C GLU A 196 20.22 -21.09 18.16
N ASN A 197 20.23 -19.76 18.33
CA ASN A 197 19.60 -19.12 19.46
C ASN A 197 18.08 -19.30 19.43
N ILE A 198 17.47 -19.09 18.27
CA ILE A 198 16.05 -19.34 18.07
C ILE A 198 15.73 -20.82 18.39
N SER A 199 16.54 -21.76 17.84
CA SER A 199 16.36 -23.20 18.02
C SER A 199 16.39 -23.60 19.51
N ALA A 200 17.32 -23.03 20.26
CA ALA A 200 17.47 -23.31 21.70
C ALA A 200 16.27 -22.83 22.50
N GLU A 201 15.72 -21.65 22.16
CA GLU A 201 14.61 -21.00 22.90
C GLU A 201 13.26 -21.65 22.55
N ILE A 202 12.99 -21.86 21.26
CA ILE A 202 11.68 -22.37 20.85
C ILE A 202 11.64 -23.87 20.65
N PHE A 203 12.72 -24.60 20.91
CA PHE A 203 12.81 -26.08 20.82
C PHE A 203 12.40 -26.64 19.46
N ILE A 204 12.79 -25.97 18.38
CA ILE A 204 12.56 -26.37 16.98
C ILE A 204 13.90 -26.55 16.28
N SER A 205 13.99 -27.54 15.39
CA SER A 205 15.26 -27.83 14.71
C SER A 205 15.73 -26.63 13.85
N PRO A 206 17.07 -26.37 13.78
CA PRO A 206 17.63 -25.31 12.95
C PRO A 206 17.17 -25.36 11.48
N SER A 207 17.07 -26.55 10.91
CA SER A 207 16.62 -26.75 9.52
C SER A 207 15.18 -26.30 9.31
N THR A 208 14.30 -26.58 10.27
CA THR A 208 12.90 -26.14 10.24
C THR A 208 12.81 -24.64 10.34
N ILE A 209 13.56 -24.02 11.27
CA ILE A 209 13.60 -22.57 11.45
C ILE A 209 14.08 -21.89 10.17
N TYR A 210 15.20 -22.35 9.59
CA TYR A 210 15.74 -21.83 8.35
C TYR A 210 14.73 -21.90 7.19
N HIS A 211 14.05 -23.05 7.06
CA HIS A 211 13.03 -23.25 6.05
C HIS A 211 11.84 -22.27 6.24
N ARG A 212 11.37 -22.10 7.48
CA ARG A 212 10.26 -21.21 7.80
C ARG A 212 10.62 -19.73 7.58
N ILE A 213 11.80 -19.30 8.00
CA ILE A 213 12.27 -17.94 7.75
C ILE A 213 12.32 -17.66 6.24
N LYS A 214 12.95 -18.54 5.47
CA LYS A 214 13.04 -18.40 4.01
C LYS A 214 11.66 -18.41 3.34
N GLN A 215 10.76 -19.27 3.79
CA GLN A 215 9.38 -19.38 3.26
C GLN A 215 8.56 -18.10 3.54
N ASN A 216 8.72 -17.50 4.72
CA ASN A 216 7.91 -16.38 5.18
C ASN A 216 8.49 -15.01 4.86
N THR A 217 9.82 -14.90 4.69
CA THR A 217 10.50 -13.61 4.44
C THR A 217 11.15 -13.53 3.06
N GLY A 218 11.31 -14.66 2.37
CA GLY A 218 12.10 -14.73 1.14
C GLY A 218 13.61 -14.61 1.35
N MET A 219 14.06 -14.33 2.58
CA MET A 219 15.46 -14.09 2.95
C MET A 219 16.02 -15.25 3.77
N SER A 220 17.36 -15.37 3.80
CA SER A 220 18.08 -16.20 4.76
C SER A 220 18.55 -15.34 5.94
N LEU A 221 18.54 -15.89 7.16
CA LEU A 221 19.23 -15.32 8.29
C LEU A 221 20.75 -15.31 8.04
#